data_0b0df4422933807b7ddf6817e44d2a3a
#
_entry.id   0b0df4422933807b7ddf6817e44d2a3a
#
_cell.length_a   1.000
_cell.length_b   1.000
_cell.length_c   1.000
_cell.angle_alpha   90.00
_cell.angle_beta   90.00
_cell.angle_gamma   90.00
#
_symmetry.space_group_name_H-M   'P 1'
#
loop_
_entity.id
_entity.type
_entity.pdbx_description
1 polymer ?
#
loop_
_entity_poly.entity_id
_entity_poly.type
_entity_poly.pdbx_seq_one_letter_code
_entity_poly.pdbx_strand_id
1 'polypeptide(L)'
;MLPGVYEAYRKEHSLYYRSSITSRGKHISLGSYETEADASQAYQTACEILDHPDVSLEELIHKPSLLSFEKIVTLTNYRDNRLYIGNPIYLKKGYFIYYLSQTEELKFDID
;
A
#
# COMPACT_ATOMS: atom_id res chain seq x y z
N MET A 1 13.38 7.23 -16.40
CA MET A 1 12.15 6.92 -15.63
C MET A 1 12.50 6.76 -14.16
N LEU A 2 11.69 7.29 -13.28
CA LEU A 2 11.92 7.17 -11.85
C LEU A 2 11.68 5.72 -11.38
N PRO A 3 12.38 5.27 -10.32
CA PRO A 3 12.17 3.91 -9.81
C PRO A 3 10.71 3.65 -9.42
N GLY A 4 10.22 2.47 -9.75
CA GLY A 4 8.85 2.06 -9.42
C GLY A 4 7.77 2.69 -10.25
N VAL A 5 8.11 3.52 -11.24
CA VAL A 5 7.15 4.24 -12.08
C VAL A 5 7.19 3.70 -13.50
N TYR A 6 6.01 3.46 -14.07
CA TYR A 6 5.86 2.92 -15.41
C TYR A 6 4.82 3.71 -16.19
N GLU A 7 5.14 4.03 -17.44
CA GLU A 7 4.18 4.69 -18.33
C GLU A 7 3.13 3.70 -18.82
N ALA A 8 1.88 4.15 -18.94
CA ALA A 8 0.78 3.36 -19.46
C ALA A 8 -0.16 4.26 -20.26
N TYR A 9 -0.99 3.67 -21.10
CA TYR A 9 -1.89 4.41 -21.98
C TYR A 9 -3.32 3.90 -21.82
N ARG A 10 -4.27 4.85 -21.72
CA ARG A 10 -5.70 4.52 -21.70
C ARG A 10 -6.17 4.19 -23.13
N LYS A 11 -7.40 3.71 -23.25
CA LYS A 11 -7.97 3.37 -24.54
C LYS A 11 -8.01 4.57 -25.49
N GLU A 12 -8.20 5.78 -24.98
CA GLU A 12 -8.18 7.01 -25.76
C GLU A 12 -6.78 7.55 -26.02
N HIS A 13 -5.74 6.74 -25.71
CA HIS A 13 -4.32 7.06 -25.92
C HIS A 13 -3.74 8.12 -25.00
N SER A 14 -4.47 8.54 -23.95
CA SER A 14 -3.89 9.46 -22.97
C SER A 14 -2.91 8.72 -22.06
N LEU A 15 -1.81 9.39 -21.75
CA LEU A 15 -0.75 8.84 -20.91
C LEU A 15 -1.12 8.93 -19.43
N TYR A 16 -0.82 7.89 -18.68
CA TYR A 16 -0.87 7.92 -17.23
C TYR A 16 0.30 7.09 -16.69
N TYR A 17 0.45 7.05 -15.37
CA TYR A 17 1.60 6.40 -14.75
C TYR A 17 1.14 5.39 -13.73
N ARG A 18 1.81 4.25 -13.71
CA ARG A 18 1.59 3.21 -12.69
C ARG A 18 2.75 3.22 -11.72
N SER A 19 2.45 2.96 -10.46
CA SER A 19 3.45 2.84 -9.41
C SER A 19 3.43 1.43 -8.85
N SER A 20 4.60 0.87 -8.58
CA SER A 20 4.71 -0.46 -7.99
C SER A 20 6.02 -0.58 -7.23
N ILE A 21 6.07 -1.56 -6.33
CA ILE A 21 7.28 -1.86 -5.55
C ILE A 21 7.47 -3.37 -5.51
N THR A 22 8.73 -3.79 -5.55
CA THR A 22 9.07 -5.21 -5.40
C THR A 22 9.85 -5.36 -4.11
N SER A 23 9.38 -6.25 -3.24
CA SER A 23 10.02 -6.52 -1.96
C SER A 23 10.07 -8.02 -1.75
N ARG A 24 11.25 -8.54 -1.46
CA ARG A 24 11.48 -9.98 -1.22
C ARG A 24 10.88 -10.85 -2.32
N GLY A 25 11.03 -10.40 -3.58
CA GLY A 25 10.48 -11.11 -4.74
C GLY A 25 8.99 -10.92 -4.98
N LYS A 26 8.30 -10.20 -4.12
CA LYS A 26 6.86 -9.92 -4.28
C LYS A 26 6.65 -8.58 -4.98
N HIS A 27 5.93 -8.60 -6.09
CA HIS A 27 5.56 -7.39 -6.82
C HIS A 27 4.23 -6.87 -6.29
N ILE A 28 4.21 -5.62 -5.83
CA ILE A 28 3.02 -5.01 -5.23
C ILE A 28 2.66 -3.75 -6.01
N SER A 29 1.45 -3.73 -6.56
CA SER A 29 0.95 -2.54 -7.27
C SER A 29 0.55 -1.46 -6.27
N LEU A 30 0.94 -0.22 -6.54
CA LEU A 30 0.66 0.93 -5.68
C LEU A 30 -0.41 1.86 -6.24
N GLY A 31 -0.93 1.55 -7.42
CA GLY A 31 -1.99 2.34 -8.03
C GLY A 31 -1.56 3.05 -9.30
N SER A 32 -2.48 3.85 -9.82
CA SER A 32 -2.29 4.63 -11.05
C SER A 32 -2.44 6.11 -10.75
N TYR A 33 -1.65 6.92 -11.44
CA TYR A 33 -1.56 8.36 -11.16
C TYR A 33 -1.48 9.15 -12.46
N GLU A 34 -1.93 10.39 -12.42
CA GLU A 34 -1.94 11.23 -13.61
C GLU A 34 -0.56 11.79 -13.94
N THR A 35 0.34 11.90 -12.96
CA THR A 35 1.68 12.45 -13.18
C THR A 35 2.76 11.48 -12.70
N GLU A 36 3.93 11.59 -13.31
CA GLU A 36 5.10 10.83 -12.91
C GLU A 36 5.50 11.16 -11.46
N ALA A 37 5.40 12.44 -11.10
CA ALA A 37 5.75 12.88 -9.75
C ALA A 37 4.87 12.21 -8.68
N ASP A 38 3.57 12.10 -8.93
CA ASP A 38 2.64 11.46 -8.00
C ASP A 38 2.92 9.95 -7.89
N ALA A 39 3.16 9.29 -9.02
CA ALA A 39 3.50 7.87 -9.03
C ALA A 39 4.80 7.61 -8.26
N SER A 40 5.79 8.49 -8.43
CA SER A 40 7.06 8.39 -7.72
C SER A 40 6.89 8.63 -6.22
N GLN A 41 6.04 9.58 -5.83
CA GLN A 41 5.76 9.85 -4.42
C GLN A 41 5.10 8.65 -3.75
N ALA A 42 4.18 7.97 -4.44
CA ALA A 42 3.56 6.76 -3.92
C ALA A 42 4.61 5.66 -3.71
N TYR A 43 5.53 5.50 -4.64
CA TYR A 43 6.63 4.55 -4.50
C TYR A 43 7.51 4.89 -3.29
N GLN A 44 7.88 6.16 -3.12
CA GLN A 44 8.71 6.60 -2.00
C GLN A 44 8.01 6.36 -0.66
N THR A 45 6.72 6.63 -0.59
CA THR A 45 5.92 6.37 0.61
C THR A 45 5.91 4.88 0.95
N ALA A 46 5.75 4.02 -0.06
CA ALA A 46 5.78 2.57 0.15
C ALA A 46 7.15 2.12 0.68
N CYS A 47 8.24 2.67 0.12
CA CYS A 47 9.58 2.37 0.63
C CYS A 47 9.74 2.77 2.09
N GLU A 48 9.24 3.94 2.47
CA GLU A 48 9.29 4.39 3.86
C GLU A 48 8.53 3.46 4.80
N ILE A 49 7.33 3.02 4.38
CA ILE A 49 6.55 2.08 5.19
C ILE A 49 7.33 0.79 5.42
N LEU A 50 7.90 0.23 4.36
CA LEU A 50 8.61 -1.05 4.45
C LEU A 50 9.93 -0.94 5.20
N ASP A 51 10.59 0.22 5.16
CA ASP A 51 11.90 0.41 5.78
C ASP A 51 11.84 0.87 7.24
N HIS A 52 10.65 1.24 7.74
CA HIS A 52 10.49 1.76 9.10
C HIS A 52 9.46 0.96 9.90
N PRO A 53 9.84 -0.27 10.34
CA PRO A 53 8.90 -1.14 11.06
C PRO A 53 8.47 -0.63 12.43
N ASP A 54 9.13 0.42 12.93
CA ASP A 54 8.78 1.05 14.21
C ASP A 54 7.58 1.99 14.10
N VAL A 55 7.16 2.37 12.90
CA VAL A 55 5.99 3.23 12.71
C VAL A 55 4.74 2.36 12.63
N SER A 56 3.78 2.62 13.51
CA SER A 56 2.58 1.79 13.62
C SER A 56 1.59 2.04 12.49
N LEU A 57 0.72 1.04 12.26
CA LEU A 57 -0.35 1.18 11.28
C LEU A 57 -1.27 2.36 11.60
N GLU A 58 -1.58 2.57 12.87
CA GLU A 58 -2.44 3.67 13.29
C GLU A 58 -1.85 5.02 12.89
N GLU A 59 -0.54 5.19 13.03
CA GLU A 59 0.11 6.42 12.59
C GLU A 59 0.06 6.56 11.07
N LEU A 60 0.29 5.47 10.35
CA LEU A 60 0.38 5.51 8.90
C LEU A 60 -0.95 5.80 8.23
N ILE A 61 -2.05 5.20 8.68
CA ILE A 61 -3.33 5.37 8.01
C ILE A 61 -3.96 6.75 8.24
N HIS A 62 -3.47 7.49 9.24
CA HIS A 62 -3.97 8.84 9.51
C HIS A 62 -3.10 9.94 8.91
N LYS A 63 -2.00 9.58 8.26
CA LYS A 63 -1.15 10.56 7.55
C LYS A 63 -1.70 10.79 6.15
N PRO A 64 -1.68 12.04 5.64
CA PRO A 64 -2.00 12.30 4.25
C PRO A 64 -1.01 11.56 3.34
N SER A 65 -1.52 10.87 2.33
CA SER A 65 -0.69 10.09 1.43
C SER A 65 -1.38 9.91 0.09
N LEU A 66 -0.57 9.75 -0.96
CA LEU A 66 -1.08 9.37 -2.29
C LEU A 66 -1.48 7.91 -2.35
N LEU A 67 -0.98 7.08 -1.41
CA LEU A 67 -1.42 5.69 -1.31
C LEU A 67 -2.80 5.65 -0.66
N SER A 68 -3.67 4.76 -1.18
CA SER A 68 -4.96 4.53 -0.55
C SER A 68 -4.76 3.90 0.83
N PHE A 69 -5.75 4.08 1.73
CA PHE A 69 -5.63 3.48 3.05
C PHE A 69 -5.58 1.95 2.95
N GLU A 70 -6.28 1.36 1.97
CA GLU A 70 -6.25 -0.09 1.74
C GLU A 70 -4.83 -0.54 1.43
N LYS A 71 -4.12 0.20 0.61
CA LYS A 71 -2.75 -0.14 0.24
C LYS A 71 -1.80 0.04 1.42
N ILE A 72 -2.02 1.05 2.25
CA ILE A 72 -1.22 1.26 3.45
C ILE A 72 -1.39 0.06 4.40
N VAL A 73 -2.63 -0.40 4.61
CA VAL A 73 -2.89 -1.58 5.45
C VAL A 73 -2.19 -2.82 4.87
N THR A 74 -2.33 -3.02 3.56
CA THR A 74 -1.72 -4.16 2.87
C THR A 74 -0.20 -4.18 3.03
N LEU A 75 0.44 -3.03 2.81
CA LEU A 75 1.90 -2.91 2.93
C LEU A 75 2.36 -3.11 4.39
N THR A 76 1.63 -2.54 5.34
CA THR A 76 1.98 -2.65 6.74
C THR A 76 1.85 -4.09 7.24
N ASN A 77 0.77 -4.77 6.84
CA ASN A 77 0.60 -6.18 7.17
C ASN A 77 1.72 -7.02 6.55
N TYR A 78 2.07 -6.77 5.30
CA TYR A 78 3.17 -7.48 4.64
C TYR A 78 4.50 -7.23 5.36
N ARG A 79 4.76 -5.98 5.74
CA ARG A 79 5.98 -5.62 6.48
C ARG A 79 6.09 -6.37 7.81
N ASP A 80 4.98 -6.40 8.57
CA ASP A 80 5.00 -6.92 9.94
C ASP A 80 4.76 -8.42 10.01
N ASN A 81 3.94 -8.96 9.14
CA ASN A 81 3.51 -10.36 9.19
C ASN A 81 4.07 -11.21 8.05
N ARG A 82 4.80 -10.60 7.14
CA ARG A 82 5.45 -11.26 5.99
C ARG A 82 4.49 -12.04 5.11
N LEU A 83 3.25 -11.58 5.07
CA LEU A 83 2.19 -12.20 4.27
C LEU A 83 1.47 -11.13 3.49
N TYR A 84 1.47 -11.26 2.16
CA TYR A 84 0.74 -10.34 1.30
C TYR A 84 -0.73 -10.77 1.22
N ILE A 85 -1.61 -9.87 1.65
CA ILE A 85 -3.07 -10.05 1.54
C ILE A 85 -3.58 -8.85 0.74
N GLY A 86 -4.25 -9.11 -0.38
CA GLY A 86 -4.71 -8.07 -1.29
C GLY A 86 -5.87 -7.22 -0.75
N ASN A 87 -6.49 -7.62 0.35
CA ASN A 87 -7.55 -6.87 1.02
C ASN A 87 -6.96 -6.09 2.21
N PRO A 88 -7.63 -5.02 2.68
CA PRO A 88 -7.09 -4.22 3.79
C PRO A 88 -7.28 -4.94 5.14
N ILE A 89 -6.48 -5.98 5.33
CA ILE A 89 -6.50 -6.83 6.52
C ILE A 89 -5.16 -6.74 7.21
N TYR A 90 -5.17 -6.55 8.53
CA TYR A 90 -3.98 -6.61 9.35
C TYR A 90 -4.09 -7.78 10.32
N LEU A 91 -3.12 -8.70 10.27
CA LEU A 91 -3.11 -9.88 11.13
C LEU A 91 -2.53 -9.55 12.50
N LYS A 92 -3.22 -10.01 13.53
CA LYS A 92 -2.77 -9.97 14.91
C LYS A 92 -2.69 -11.40 15.44
N LYS A 93 -2.13 -11.56 16.63
CA LYS A 93 -2.06 -12.88 17.25
C LYS A 93 -3.46 -13.29 17.72
N GLY A 94 -4.03 -14.33 17.07
CA GLY A 94 -5.33 -14.87 17.42
C GLY A 94 -6.53 -14.19 16.78
N TYR A 95 -6.33 -13.12 16.02
CA TYR A 95 -7.41 -12.46 15.29
C TYR A 95 -6.84 -11.61 14.15
N PHE A 96 -7.73 -11.10 13.31
CA PHE A 96 -7.35 -10.12 12.29
C PHE A 96 -8.33 -8.96 12.29
N ILE A 97 -7.87 -7.82 11.75
CA ILE A 97 -8.67 -6.62 11.64
C ILE A 97 -8.88 -6.34 10.14
N TYR A 98 -10.15 -6.17 9.76
CA TYR A 98 -10.51 -5.74 8.41
C TYR A 98 -10.85 -4.26 8.46
N TYR A 99 -10.14 -3.44 7.69
CA TYR A 99 -10.33 -2.00 7.67
C TYR A 99 -11.32 -1.61 6.57
N LEU A 100 -12.50 -1.14 6.97
CA LEU A 100 -13.51 -0.65 6.05
C LEU A 100 -13.17 0.76 5.55
N SER A 101 -12.58 1.56 6.44
CA SER A 101 -12.12 2.91 6.13
C SER A 101 -11.03 3.28 7.13
N GLN A 102 -10.53 4.52 7.04
CA GLN A 102 -9.52 5.01 7.99
C GLN A 102 -10.02 5.01 9.43
N THR A 103 -11.34 5.05 9.64
CA THR A 103 -11.94 5.18 10.97
C THR A 103 -12.80 3.98 11.36
N GLU A 104 -13.07 3.06 10.44
CA GLU A 104 -13.96 1.92 10.67
C GLU A 104 -13.22 0.60 10.47
N GLU A 105 -13.26 -0.26 11.46
CA GLU A 105 -12.60 -1.57 11.39
C GLU A 105 -13.52 -2.66 11.96
N LEU A 106 -13.31 -3.88 11.49
CA LEU A 106 -14.00 -5.08 12.00
C LEU A 106 -12.93 -6.05 12.48
N LYS A 107 -13.16 -6.63 13.64
CA LYS A 107 -12.26 -7.63 14.22
C LYS A 107 -12.86 -9.02 14.06
N PHE A 108 -12.02 -9.98 13.67
CA PHE A 108 -12.44 -11.37 13.48
C PHE A 108 -11.48 -12.28 14.23
N ASP A 109 -12.02 -13.18 15.06
CA ASP A 109 -11.19 -14.14 15.76
C ASP A 109 -10.72 -15.24 14.81
N ILE A 110 -9.50 -15.70 15.04
CA ILE A 110 -8.91 -16.82 14.30
C ILE A 110 -8.80 -17.99 15.28
N ASP A 111 -9.53 -19.06 15.01
CA ASP A 111 -9.48 -20.25 15.87
C ASP A 111 -8.48 -21.27 15.36
#